data_4ec2e953df35946293ae506f0112d000
#
_entry.id   4ec2e953df35946293ae506f0112d000
#
_cell.length_a   1.000
_cell.length_b   1.000
_cell.length_c   1.000
_cell.angle_alpha   90.00
_cell.angle_beta   90.00
_cell.angle_gamma   90.00
#
_symmetry.space_group_name_H-M   'P 1'
#
loop_
_entity.id
_entity.type
_entity.pdbx_description
1 polymer ?
#
loop_
_entity_poly.entity_id
_entity_poly.type
_entity_poly.pdbx_seq_one_letter_code
_entity_poly.pdbx_strand_id
1 'polypeptide(L)'
;ITRPFVVGDTIRVRGVAGVVDKVMLPYTILIDEDNVHIQIPNKLIVGEILHNSAENMLIELEIGVAYSSKVDEVIDVIRKAVETVDGVSEEKSPAIGVDNFGDSSINFGIRVWAPAVRHFEVRYALNQAIFNALQQHDIEIPFPQREVRMLDQ
;
A
#
# COMPACT_ATOMS: atom_id res chain seq x y z
N ILE A 1 -15.55 -7.40 -29.76
CA ILE A 1 -14.22 -6.87 -29.42
C ILE A 1 -14.19 -6.72 -27.90
N THR A 2 -13.36 -7.51 -27.25
CA THR A 2 -13.19 -7.45 -25.79
C THR A 2 -12.41 -6.17 -25.45
N ARG A 3 -12.97 -5.33 -24.58
CA ARG A 3 -12.26 -4.16 -24.06
C ARG A 3 -11.53 -4.58 -22.80
N PRO A 4 -10.18 -4.59 -22.77
CA PRO A 4 -9.41 -5.02 -21.61
C PRO A 4 -9.44 -4.03 -20.44
N PHE A 5 -9.86 -2.78 -20.69
CA PHE A 5 -10.03 -1.71 -19.71
C PHE A 5 -11.01 -0.65 -20.21
N VAL A 6 -11.50 0.17 -19.29
CA VAL A 6 -12.40 1.31 -19.55
C VAL A 6 -11.88 2.55 -18.83
N VAL A 7 -12.44 3.72 -19.16
CA VAL A 7 -12.16 4.97 -18.43
C VAL A 7 -12.51 4.78 -16.96
N GLY A 8 -11.63 5.20 -16.07
CA GLY A 8 -11.72 5.03 -14.64
C GLY A 8 -10.93 3.82 -14.07
N ASP A 9 -10.58 2.85 -14.92
CA ASP A 9 -9.74 1.73 -14.49
C ASP A 9 -8.31 2.19 -14.18
N THR A 10 -7.69 1.56 -13.18
CA THR A 10 -6.27 1.69 -12.92
C THR A 10 -5.52 0.58 -13.64
N ILE A 11 -4.68 0.94 -14.59
CA ILE A 11 -3.91 -0.03 -15.36
C ILE A 11 -2.41 0.17 -15.23
N ARG A 12 -1.67 -0.91 -15.44
CA ARG A 12 -0.23 -0.91 -15.61
C ARG A 12 0.13 -1.65 -16.88
N VAL A 13 0.86 -0.98 -17.74
CA VAL A 13 1.34 -1.53 -19.02
C VAL A 13 2.70 -0.93 -19.35
N ARG A 14 3.66 -1.76 -19.79
CA ARG A 14 5.03 -1.34 -20.18
C ARG A 14 5.75 -0.48 -19.14
N GLY A 15 5.58 -0.79 -17.84
CA GLY A 15 6.17 -0.04 -16.74
C GLY A 15 5.52 1.31 -16.43
N VAL A 16 4.45 1.65 -17.11
CA VAL A 16 3.65 2.85 -16.87
C VAL A 16 2.35 2.47 -16.15
N ALA A 17 1.99 3.20 -15.10
CA ALA A 17 0.76 2.98 -14.34
C ALA A 17 -0.03 4.27 -14.17
N GLY A 18 -1.34 4.16 -14.15
CA GLY A 18 -2.24 5.28 -13.88
C GLY A 18 -3.70 4.93 -14.09
N VAL A 19 -4.56 5.91 -13.80
CA VAL A 19 -6.00 5.83 -14.08
C VAL A 19 -6.25 6.20 -15.51
N VAL A 20 -7.05 5.40 -16.18
CA VAL A 20 -7.47 5.69 -17.58
C VAL A 20 -8.39 6.91 -17.59
N ASP A 21 -7.90 8.00 -18.15
CA ASP A 21 -8.66 9.25 -18.32
C ASP A 21 -9.45 9.26 -19.61
N LYS A 22 -8.80 8.90 -20.73
CA LYS A 22 -9.40 8.87 -22.05
C LYS A 22 -8.88 7.71 -22.88
N VAL A 23 -9.77 7.09 -23.65
CA VAL A 23 -9.43 6.09 -24.67
C VAL A 23 -9.84 6.64 -26.03
N MET A 24 -8.87 6.92 -26.88
CA MET A 24 -9.05 7.41 -28.24
C MET A 24 -8.56 6.37 -29.24
N LEU A 25 -8.88 6.54 -30.51
CA LEU A 25 -8.46 5.58 -31.55
C LEU A 25 -6.94 5.41 -31.64
N PRO A 26 -6.12 6.48 -31.66
CA PRO A 26 -4.67 6.33 -31.77
C PRO A 26 -3.95 6.13 -30.46
N TYR A 27 -4.48 6.58 -29.33
CA TYR A 27 -3.81 6.54 -28.03
C TYR A 27 -4.78 6.51 -26.85
N THR A 28 -4.26 6.09 -25.70
CA THR A 28 -4.91 6.14 -24.40
C THR A 28 -4.17 7.13 -23.51
N ILE A 29 -4.89 7.92 -22.72
CA ILE A 29 -4.32 8.85 -21.74
C ILE A 29 -4.55 8.25 -20.35
N LEU A 30 -3.45 8.10 -19.59
CA LEU A 30 -3.46 7.78 -18.19
C LEU A 30 -3.10 9.01 -17.37
N ILE A 31 -3.64 9.08 -16.14
CA ILE A 31 -3.22 10.06 -15.14
C ILE A 31 -2.53 9.27 -14.01
N ASP A 32 -1.28 9.61 -13.73
CA ASP A 32 -0.53 8.98 -12.65
C ASP A 32 -0.80 9.63 -11.28
N GLU A 33 -0.11 9.14 -10.24
CA GLU A 33 -0.26 9.62 -8.86
C GLU A 33 0.16 11.09 -8.69
N ASP A 34 1.05 11.58 -9.54
CA ASP A 34 1.52 12.97 -9.53
C ASP A 34 0.67 13.90 -10.43
N ASN A 35 -0.49 13.40 -10.89
CA ASN A 35 -1.40 14.08 -11.81
C ASN A 35 -0.76 14.39 -13.19
N VAL A 36 0.21 13.57 -13.58
CA VAL A 36 0.84 13.66 -14.90
C VAL A 36 0.00 12.88 -15.90
N HIS A 37 -0.31 13.53 -17.03
CA HIS A 37 -1.02 12.91 -18.14
C HIS A 37 -0.03 12.16 -19.03
N ILE A 38 -0.18 10.84 -19.08
CA ILE A 38 0.68 9.95 -19.86
C ILE A 38 -0.07 9.49 -21.09
N GLN A 39 0.42 9.83 -22.25
CA GLN A 39 -0.16 9.40 -23.52
C GLN A 39 0.56 8.16 -24.05
N ILE A 40 -0.18 7.06 -24.18
CA ILE A 40 0.35 5.79 -24.70
C ILE A 40 -0.30 5.48 -26.06
N PRO A 41 0.47 5.35 -27.13
CA PRO A 41 -0.07 4.87 -28.40
C PRO A 41 -0.72 3.49 -28.25
N ASN A 42 -1.97 3.33 -28.70
CA ASN A 42 -2.70 2.08 -28.54
C ASN A 42 -2.00 0.88 -29.18
N LYS A 43 -1.24 1.09 -30.26
CA LYS A 43 -0.42 0.05 -30.88
C LYS A 43 0.63 -0.56 -29.92
N LEU A 44 1.07 0.18 -28.91
CA LEU A 44 2.03 -0.30 -27.90
C LEU A 44 1.35 -1.08 -26.78
N ILE A 45 0.03 -0.99 -26.65
CA ILE A 45 -0.75 -1.73 -25.65
C ILE A 45 -1.16 -3.09 -26.17
N VAL A 46 -1.36 -3.20 -27.49
CA VAL A 46 -1.82 -4.43 -28.14
C VAL A 46 -0.76 -5.54 -27.99
N GLY A 47 -1.15 -6.67 -27.41
CA GLY A 47 -0.27 -7.82 -27.20
C GLY A 47 0.62 -7.72 -25.96
N GLU A 48 0.58 -6.63 -25.22
CA GLU A 48 1.31 -6.47 -23.96
C GLU A 48 0.57 -7.09 -22.77
N ILE A 49 1.34 -7.43 -21.73
CA ILE A 49 0.77 -7.83 -20.44
C ILE A 49 0.21 -6.57 -19.76
N LEU A 50 -1.10 -6.58 -19.52
CA LEU A 50 -1.83 -5.47 -18.90
C LEU A 50 -2.33 -5.90 -17.54
N HIS A 51 -1.97 -5.13 -16.49
CA HIS A 51 -2.53 -5.27 -15.16
C HIS A 51 -3.65 -4.24 -14.98
N ASN A 52 -4.85 -4.71 -14.66
CA ASN A 52 -6.01 -3.85 -14.40
C ASN A 52 -6.51 -4.12 -12.97
N SER A 53 -6.39 -3.14 -12.10
CA SER A 53 -6.89 -3.18 -10.71
C SER A 53 -8.25 -2.48 -10.54
N ALA A 54 -8.92 -2.19 -11.64
CA ALA A 54 -10.17 -1.45 -11.68
C ALA A 54 -10.05 -0.10 -10.92
N GLU A 55 -11.04 0.24 -10.09
CA GLU A 55 -11.06 1.51 -9.36
C GLU A 55 -10.13 1.54 -8.15
N ASN A 56 -9.73 0.37 -7.64
CA ASN A 56 -8.91 0.26 -6.44
C ASN A 56 -7.45 -0.10 -6.75
N MET A 57 -6.55 0.47 -5.97
CA MET A 57 -5.12 0.24 -6.01
C MET A 57 -4.64 -0.34 -4.68
N LEU A 58 -3.66 -1.23 -4.72
CA LEU A 58 -3.03 -1.79 -3.53
C LEU A 58 -2.10 -0.77 -2.88
N ILE A 59 -2.26 -0.61 -1.57
CA ILE A 59 -1.32 0.11 -0.70
C ILE A 59 -0.61 -0.92 0.17
N GLU A 60 0.71 -0.93 0.12
CA GLU A 60 1.57 -1.75 0.97
C GLU A 60 2.33 -0.87 1.96
N LEU A 61 2.24 -1.24 3.24
CA LEU A 61 2.96 -0.59 4.33
C LEU A 61 3.77 -1.62 5.11
N GLU A 62 4.88 -1.20 5.67
CA GLU A 62 5.68 -1.98 6.60
C GLU A 62 5.86 -1.21 7.91
N ILE A 63 5.70 -1.90 9.04
CA ILE A 63 5.85 -1.33 10.37
C ILE A 63 6.67 -2.27 11.24
N GLY A 64 7.73 -1.74 11.84
CA GLY A 64 8.54 -2.46 12.81
C GLY A 64 8.11 -2.18 14.23
N VAL A 65 7.92 -3.22 15.03
CA VAL A 65 7.65 -3.13 16.47
C VAL A 65 8.68 -3.89 17.28
N ALA A 66 8.82 -3.55 18.57
CA ALA A 66 9.77 -4.21 19.44
C ALA A 66 9.50 -5.71 19.61
N TYR A 67 10.55 -6.51 19.77
CA TYR A 67 10.44 -7.97 19.98
C TYR A 67 9.71 -8.36 21.26
N SER A 68 9.56 -7.44 22.21
CA SER A 68 8.74 -7.63 23.42
C SER A 68 7.24 -7.63 23.17
N SER A 69 6.81 -7.21 21.98
CA SER A 69 5.40 -7.11 21.61
C SER A 69 4.78 -8.47 21.34
N LYS A 70 3.48 -8.59 21.62
CA LYS A 70 2.70 -9.78 21.28
C LYS A 70 2.12 -9.65 19.88
N VAL A 71 2.46 -10.58 19.00
CA VAL A 71 2.09 -10.53 17.57
C VAL A 71 0.59 -10.39 17.38
N ASP A 72 -0.23 -11.20 18.05
CA ASP A 72 -1.68 -11.16 17.88
C ASP A 72 -2.29 -9.83 18.33
N GLU A 73 -1.78 -9.25 19.42
CA GLU A 73 -2.20 -7.94 19.91
C GLU A 73 -1.86 -6.83 18.90
N VAL A 74 -0.65 -6.86 18.33
CA VAL A 74 -0.22 -5.91 17.31
C VAL A 74 -1.11 -5.99 16.07
N ILE A 75 -1.42 -7.20 15.60
CA ILE A 75 -2.30 -7.40 14.45
C ILE A 75 -3.70 -6.82 14.72
N ASP A 76 -4.26 -7.06 15.89
CA ASP A 76 -5.59 -6.56 16.26
C ASP A 76 -5.61 -5.03 16.35
N VAL A 77 -4.58 -4.43 16.94
CA VAL A 77 -4.44 -2.96 17.04
C VAL A 77 -4.34 -2.32 15.66
N ILE A 78 -3.50 -2.88 14.78
CA ILE A 78 -3.34 -2.38 13.42
C ILE A 78 -4.66 -2.54 12.64
N ARG A 79 -5.32 -3.68 12.75
CA ARG A 79 -6.58 -3.94 12.05
C ARG A 79 -7.66 -2.92 12.42
N LYS A 80 -7.86 -2.68 13.71
CA LYS A 80 -8.80 -1.67 14.20
C LYS A 80 -8.45 -0.27 13.72
N ALA A 81 -7.17 0.08 13.69
CA ALA A 81 -6.72 1.37 13.18
C ALA A 81 -7.02 1.53 11.68
N VAL A 82 -6.76 0.49 10.88
CA VAL A 82 -7.06 0.48 9.44
C VAL A 82 -8.55 0.67 9.17
N GLU A 83 -9.41 0.02 9.95
CA GLU A 83 -10.87 0.12 9.82
C GLU A 83 -11.41 1.53 10.09
N THR A 84 -10.68 2.38 10.81
CA THR A 84 -11.09 3.77 11.08
C THR A 84 -10.79 4.72 9.92
N VAL A 85 -9.96 4.31 8.96
CA VAL A 85 -9.52 5.19 7.87
C VAL A 85 -10.53 5.22 6.75
N ASP A 86 -11.05 6.41 6.45
CA ASP A 86 -11.93 6.63 5.31
C ASP A 86 -11.19 6.40 3.99
N GLY A 87 -11.86 5.72 3.04
CA GLY A 87 -11.31 5.41 1.73
C GLY A 87 -10.66 4.03 1.59
N VAL A 88 -10.48 3.28 2.68
CA VAL A 88 -10.10 1.86 2.61
C VAL A 88 -11.27 1.06 2.04
N SER A 89 -11.00 0.22 1.05
CA SER A 89 -12.02 -0.61 0.41
C SER A 89 -12.67 -1.58 1.41
N GLU A 90 -14.00 -1.58 1.45
CA GLU A 90 -14.79 -2.55 2.24
C GLU A 90 -14.95 -3.89 1.52
N GLU A 91 -14.78 -3.92 0.20
CA GLU A 91 -14.93 -5.15 -0.61
C GLU A 91 -13.76 -6.11 -0.43
N LYS A 92 -12.57 -5.57 -0.15
CA LYS A 92 -11.33 -6.34 0.02
C LYS A 92 -10.79 -6.16 1.43
N SER A 93 -10.87 -7.22 2.23
CA SER A 93 -10.35 -7.20 3.60
C SER A 93 -8.86 -6.92 3.63
N PRO A 94 -8.38 -6.07 4.56
CA PRO A 94 -6.97 -5.84 4.77
C PRO A 94 -6.21 -7.12 5.11
N ALA A 95 -5.03 -7.31 4.52
CA ALA A 95 -4.11 -8.37 4.90
C ALA A 95 -3.03 -7.79 5.83
N ILE A 96 -2.93 -8.33 7.03
CA ILE A 96 -2.01 -7.88 8.07
C ILE A 96 -1.32 -9.09 8.68
N GLY A 97 0.01 -9.08 8.75
CA GLY A 97 0.76 -10.18 9.32
C GLY A 97 2.23 -9.84 9.51
N VAL A 98 2.96 -10.76 10.13
CA VAL A 98 4.43 -10.66 10.23
C VAL A 98 5.00 -10.94 8.85
N ASP A 99 5.76 -9.99 8.32
CA ASP A 99 6.45 -10.12 7.05
C ASP A 99 7.84 -10.73 7.22
N ASN A 100 8.61 -10.17 8.15
CA ASN A 100 9.94 -10.69 8.47
C ASN A 100 10.40 -10.25 9.87
N PHE A 101 11.56 -10.79 10.28
CA PHE A 101 12.23 -10.45 11.54
C PHE A 101 13.48 -9.64 11.24
N GLY A 102 13.46 -8.36 11.60
CA GLY A 102 14.58 -7.44 11.43
C GLY A 102 15.59 -7.49 12.56
N ASP A 103 16.69 -6.74 12.43
CA ASP A 103 17.77 -6.69 13.43
C ASP A 103 17.30 -6.16 14.78
N SER A 104 16.33 -5.24 14.79
CA SER A 104 15.84 -4.62 16.03
C SER A 104 14.31 -4.65 16.14
N SER A 105 13.60 -5.21 15.19
CA SER A 105 12.15 -5.18 15.13
C SER A 105 11.54 -6.42 14.49
N ILE A 106 10.31 -6.74 14.89
CA ILE A 106 9.41 -7.60 14.13
C ILE A 106 8.72 -6.71 13.10
N ASN A 107 8.87 -7.03 11.82
CA ASN A 107 8.30 -6.24 10.74
C ASN A 107 6.96 -6.80 10.30
N PHE A 108 5.92 -5.97 10.38
CA PHE A 108 4.57 -6.30 9.94
C PHE A 108 4.29 -5.72 8.56
N GLY A 109 3.81 -6.55 7.66
CA GLY A 109 3.28 -6.14 6.38
C GLY A 109 1.78 -5.84 6.49
N ILE A 110 1.35 -4.77 5.87
CA ILE A 110 -0.05 -4.33 5.82
C ILE A 110 -0.41 -4.07 4.37
N ARG A 111 -1.42 -4.76 3.88
CA ARG A 111 -1.92 -4.61 2.51
C ARG A 111 -3.38 -4.21 2.56
N VAL A 112 -3.70 -3.06 1.99
CA VAL A 112 -5.05 -2.52 1.88
C VAL A 112 -5.30 -2.02 0.47
N TRP A 113 -6.57 -1.95 0.09
CA TRP A 113 -6.98 -1.42 -1.20
C TRP A 113 -7.73 -0.12 -1.00
N ALA A 114 -7.46 0.86 -1.85
CA ALA A 114 -8.10 2.17 -1.84
C ALA A 114 -8.26 2.69 -3.27
N PRO A 115 -9.18 3.65 -3.51
CA PRO A 115 -9.30 4.29 -4.81
C PRO A 115 -7.96 4.89 -5.26
N ALA A 116 -7.57 4.62 -6.51
CA ALA A 116 -6.29 5.07 -7.04
C ALA A 116 -6.11 6.59 -6.94
N VAL A 117 -7.18 7.36 -7.15
CA VAL A 117 -7.18 8.83 -7.05
C VAL A 117 -6.97 9.37 -5.63
N ARG A 118 -7.14 8.51 -4.61
CA ARG A 118 -6.95 8.84 -3.18
C ARG A 118 -5.77 8.11 -2.56
N HIS A 119 -4.92 7.49 -3.35
CA HIS A 119 -3.85 6.60 -2.89
C HIS A 119 -2.96 7.24 -1.82
N PHE A 120 -2.42 8.43 -2.08
CA PHE A 120 -1.56 9.12 -1.11
C PHE A 120 -2.32 9.60 0.12
N GLU A 121 -3.52 10.15 -0.06
CA GLU A 121 -4.37 10.58 1.05
C GLU A 121 -4.64 9.45 2.03
N VAL A 122 -5.06 8.29 1.50
CA VAL A 122 -5.35 7.11 2.32
C VAL A 122 -4.08 6.54 2.94
N ARG A 123 -2.97 6.50 2.20
CA ARG A 123 -1.67 6.04 2.71
C ARG A 123 -1.20 6.86 3.91
N TYR A 124 -1.30 8.19 3.83
CA TYR A 124 -0.88 9.07 4.94
C TYR A 124 -1.82 8.92 6.14
N ALA A 125 -3.11 8.82 5.91
CA ALA A 125 -4.10 8.57 6.97
C ALA A 125 -3.88 7.22 7.66
N LEU A 126 -3.55 6.16 6.92
CA LEU A 126 -3.20 4.85 7.46
C LEU A 126 -1.96 4.93 8.36
N ASN A 127 -0.89 5.55 7.89
CA ASN A 127 0.33 5.70 8.68
C ASN A 127 0.07 6.43 9.99
N GLN A 128 -0.71 7.51 9.94
CA GLN A 128 -1.06 8.29 11.14
C GLN A 128 -1.96 7.50 12.10
N ALA A 129 -3.00 6.84 11.59
CA ALA A 129 -3.92 6.05 12.41
C ALA A 129 -3.20 4.89 13.11
N ILE A 130 -2.34 4.17 12.38
CA ILE A 130 -1.57 3.05 12.92
C ILE A 130 -0.57 3.54 13.97
N PHE A 131 0.17 4.60 13.70
CA PHE A 131 1.12 5.17 14.67
C PHE A 131 0.42 5.57 15.97
N ASN A 132 -0.70 6.28 15.88
CA ASN A 132 -1.47 6.69 17.04
C ASN A 132 -2.01 5.47 17.84
N ALA A 133 -2.49 4.45 17.14
CA ALA A 133 -3.00 3.23 17.76
C ALA A 133 -1.89 2.47 18.50
N LEU A 134 -0.71 2.34 17.91
CA LEU A 134 0.44 1.72 18.57
C LEU A 134 0.84 2.45 19.84
N GLN A 135 0.87 3.81 19.81
CA GLN A 135 1.14 4.60 21.01
C GLN A 135 0.08 4.44 22.08
N GLN A 136 -1.21 4.42 21.72
CA GLN A 136 -2.32 4.26 22.68
C GLN A 136 -2.31 2.89 23.39
N HIS A 137 -1.73 1.87 22.75
CA HIS A 137 -1.64 0.51 23.30
C HIS A 137 -0.24 0.18 23.85
N ASP A 138 0.61 1.19 24.03
CA ASP A 138 1.98 1.03 24.55
C ASP A 138 2.84 0.02 23.76
N ILE A 139 2.57 -0.07 22.44
CA ILE A 139 3.37 -0.88 21.52
C ILE A 139 4.54 -0.04 21.03
N GLU A 140 5.75 -0.45 21.39
CA GLU A 140 6.96 0.30 21.07
C GLU A 140 7.40 0.11 19.62
N ILE A 141 7.72 1.22 18.94
CA ILE A 141 8.50 1.25 17.71
C ILE A 141 9.96 1.44 18.10
N PRO A 142 10.82 0.40 17.99
CA PRO A 142 12.15 0.45 18.56
C PRO A 142 13.08 1.34 17.76
N PHE A 143 13.98 2.04 18.49
CA PHE A 143 15.21 2.53 17.90
C PHE A 143 16.17 1.37 17.63
N PRO A 144 17.23 1.58 16.82
CA PRO A 144 18.27 0.58 16.65
C PRO A 144 18.81 0.10 18.00
N GLN A 145 18.81 -1.21 18.23
CA GLN A 145 19.22 -1.84 19.49
C GLN A 145 20.64 -2.42 19.35
N ARG A 146 21.45 -2.29 20.41
CA ARG A 146 22.76 -2.93 20.50
C ARG A 146 22.92 -3.53 21.89
N GLU A 147 23.35 -4.78 21.96
CA GLU A 147 23.77 -5.41 23.20
C GLU A 147 25.30 -5.26 23.35
N VAL A 148 25.74 -4.68 24.45
CA VAL A 148 27.15 -4.50 24.77
C VAL A 148 27.49 -5.32 26.00
N ARG A 149 28.41 -6.29 25.86
CA ARG A 149 29.01 -7.01 26.99
C ARG A 149 30.33 -6.36 27.37
N MET A 150 30.43 -5.89 28.61
CA MET A 150 31.72 -5.53 29.20
C MET A 150 32.39 -6.79 29.72
N LEU A 151 33.60 -7.06 29.25
CA LEU A 151 34.43 -8.13 29.76
C LEU A 151 35.25 -7.55 30.89
N ASP A 152 35.10 -8.12 32.11
CA ASP A 152 36.00 -7.83 33.24
C ASP A 152 37.39 -8.39 32.89
N GLN A 153 38.44 -7.56 33.12
CA GLN A 153 39.84 -7.96 32.89
C GLN A 153 40.33 -8.87 34.00
#